data_03868d127b7ba6e004dc5cde23b0f9e0
#
_entry.id   03868d127b7ba6e004dc5cde23b0f9e0
#
_cell.length_a   1.000
_cell.length_b   1.000
_cell.length_c   1.000
_cell.angle_alpha   90.00
_cell.angle_beta   90.00
_cell.angle_gamma   90.00
#
_symmetry.space_group_name_H-M   'P 1'
#
loop_
_entity.id
_entity.type
_entity.pdbx_description
1 polymer ?
#
loop_
_entity_poly.entity_id
_entity_poly.type
_entity_poly.pdbx_seq_one_letter_code
_entity_poly.pdbx_strand_id
1 'polypeptide(L)'
;NASLYPHLLSQSGSFSVVSSGTWTIAMAINGSKLALNPNRDSLINVNALGDPVPTARFMGGREFDLIQNGRIYAPTKSDEQSVLEKGLFLLPAIEPATGPFQGRVTAWSVAQRSAGEESVALSFYLALMTRTCLDLIGARGPVIVEGPFANNNEYLRMLSALSPEGLLTSVSHTGTSIGAALLCLTQHKQAATALNYACQDEPALQAYGAAWRGAVESGL
;
A
#
# COMPACT_ATOMS: atom_id res chain seq x y z
N ASN A 1 -9.47 -9.58 8.23
CA ASN A 1 -8.74 -10.80 7.78
C ASN A 1 -9.57 -11.70 6.86
N ALA A 2 -10.89 -11.49 6.75
CA ALA A 2 -11.71 -12.27 5.81
C ALA A 2 -11.25 -12.04 4.35
N SER A 3 -10.81 -10.84 4.00
CA SER A 3 -10.29 -10.54 2.66
C SER A 3 -9.07 -11.38 2.26
N LEU A 4 -8.30 -11.85 3.23
CA LEU A 4 -7.14 -12.73 2.98
C LEU A 4 -7.55 -14.15 2.54
N TYR A 5 -8.73 -14.63 2.95
CA TYR A 5 -9.13 -16.02 2.76
C TYR A 5 -9.21 -16.46 1.29
N PRO A 6 -9.81 -15.70 0.34
CA PRO A 6 -9.79 -16.06 -1.08
C PRO A 6 -8.37 -16.25 -1.63
N HIS A 7 -7.42 -15.44 -1.17
CA HIS A 7 -6.04 -15.52 -1.62
C HIS A 7 -5.30 -16.72 -1.03
N LEU A 8 -5.62 -17.12 0.22
CA LEU A 8 -5.09 -18.36 0.81
C LEU A 8 -5.55 -19.61 0.04
N LEU A 9 -6.72 -19.55 -0.59
CA LEU A 9 -7.24 -20.67 -1.41
C LEU A 9 -6.63 -20.71 -2.83
N SER A 10 -6.15 -19.57 -3.36
CA SER A 10 -5.73 -19.44 -4.76
C SER A 10 -4.22 -19.29 -4.94
N GLN A 11 -3.50 -18.83 -3.91
CA GLN A 11 -2.07 -18.60 -3.96
C GLN A 11 -1.30 -19.70 -3.22
N SER A 12 -0.09 -19.98 -3.67
CA SER A 12 0.83 -20.88 -2.99
C SER A 12 2.16 -20.17 -2.72
N GLY A 13 2.86 -20.58 -1.66
CA GLY A 13 4.15 -19.98 -1.28
C GLY A 13 4.01 -18.68 -0.52
N SER A 14 4.96 -17.79 -0.73
CA SER A 14 4.98 -16.47 -0.08
C SER A 14 4.21 -15.46 -0.92
N PHE A 15 3.36 -14.66 -0.29
CA PHE A 15 2.68 -13.52 -0.90
C PHE A 15 2.24 -12.53 0.18
N SER A 16 1.84 -11.35 -0.22
CA SER A 16 1.28 -10.35 0.68
C SER A 16 -0.01 -9.77 0.12
N VAL A 17 -0.92 -9.40 1.01
CA VAL A 17 -2.18 -8.72 0.63
C VAL A 17 -2.18 -7.34 1.26
N VAL A 18 -2.49 -6.33 0.45
CA VAL A 18 -2.73 -4.95 0.86
C VAL A 18 -4.21 -4.66 0.68
N SER A 19 -4.94 -4.61 1.78
CA SER A 19 -6.37 -4.26 1.78
C SER A 19 -6.52 -2.78 2.06
N SER A 20 -6.95 -2.02 1.06
CA SER A 20 -7.14 -0.57 1.15
C SER A 20 -8.61 -0.20 1.37
N GLY A 21 -8.83 0.75 2.26
CA GLY A 21 -10.10 1.34 2.66
C GLY A 21 -9.74 2.56 3.52
N THR A 22 -10.55 2.91 4.51
CA THR A 22 -10.19 3.91 5.53
C THR A 22 -8.82 3.59 6.13
N TRP A 23 -8.59 2.32 6.45
CA TRP A 23 -7.28 1.77 6.76
C TRP A 23 -6.66 1.10 5.54
N THR A 24 -5.36 1.24 5.37
CA THR A 24 -4.54 0.39 4.50
C THR A 24 -3.83 -0.62 5.39
N ILE A 25 -4.11 -1.91 5.17
CA ILE A 25 -3.62 -3.01 5.98
C ILE A 25 -2.78 -3.92 5.10
N ALA A 26 -1.49 -4.03 5.40
CA ALA A 26 -0.57 -4.97 4.77
C ALA A 26 -0.47 -6.24 5.63
N MET A 27 -0.62 -7.40 5.00
CA MET A 27 -0.58 -8.73 5.62
C MET A 27 0.39 -9.62 4.85
N ALA A 28 1.32 -10.28 5.54
CA ALA A 28 2.31 -11.15 4.92
C ALA A 28 2.05 -12.62 5.22
N ILE A 29 2.04 -13.45 4.18
CA ILE A 29 1.95 -14.91 4.27
C ILE A 29 3.32 -15.49 3.89
N ASN A 30 3.84 -16.36 4.76
CA ASN A 30 5.14 -17.01 4.59
C ASN A 30 6.30 -16.01 4.33
N GLY A 31 6.23 -14.82 4.91
CA GLY A 31 7.27 -13.81 4.83
C GLY A 31 8.49 -14.12 5.70
N SER A 32 9.47 -13.22 5.71
CA SER A 32 10.62 -13.29 6.60
C SER A 32 10.20 -13.02 8.04
N LYS A 33 10.77 -13.77 8.99
CA LYS A 33 10.53 -13.52 10.42
C LYS A 33 11.29 -12.27 10.86
N LEU A 34 10.54 -11.25 11.26
CA LEU A 34 11.07 -9.99 11.80
C LEU A 34 10.48 -9.71 13.18
N ALA A 35 11.20 -8.95 14.00
CA ALA A 35 10.66 -8.40 15.22
C ALA A 35 9.67 -7.28 14.87
N LEU A 36 8.40 -7.46 15.24
CA LEU A 36 7.36 -6.46 15.02
C LEU A 36 7.46 -5.35 16.07
N ASN A 37 7.10 -4.14 15.69
CA ASN A 37 7.17 -2.97 16.54
C ASN A 37 5.78 -2.31 16.67
N PRO A 38 5.09 -2.45 17.82
CA PRO A 38 3.79 -1.83 18.04
C PRO A 38 3.78 -0.30 17.88
N ASN A 39 4.90 0.38 18.17
CA ASN A 39 5.04 1.82 17.98
C ASN A 39 5.11 2.23 16.50
N ARG A 40 5.16 1.26 15.60
CA ARG A 40 5.08 1.42 14.14
C ARG A 40 3.85 0.74 13.55
N ASP A 41 2.84 0.48 14.38
CA ASP A 41 1.57 -0.17 14.01
C ASP A 41 1.78 -1.53 13.31
N SER A 42 2.82 -2.29 13.70
CA SER A 42 3.03 -3.66 13.25
C SER A 42 2.75 -4.65 14.38
N LEU A 43 1.97 -5.69 14.07
CA LEU A 43 1.45 -6.66 15.03
C LEU A 43 1.23 -8.04 14.39
N ILE A 44 0.98 -9.05 15.21
CA ILE A 44 0.50 -10.35 14.73
C ILE A 44 -1.04 -10.34 14.74
N ASN A 45 -1.60 -10.65 13.60
CA ASN A 45 -3.02 -10.95 13.42
C ASN A 45 -3.22 -12.45 13.23
N VAL A 46 -4.47 -12.91 13.11
CA VAL A 46 -4.81 -14.31 12.86
C VAL A 46 -5.66 -14.41 11.60
N ASN A 47 -5.34 -15.34 10.71
CA ASN A 47 -6.15 -15.61 9.51
C ASN A 47 -7.37 -16.50 9.84
N ALA A 48 -8.16 -16.81 8.82
CA ALA A 48 -9.36 -17.65 8.97
C ALA A 48 -9.05 -19.13 9.32
N LEU A 49 -7.80 -19.57 9.15
CA LEU A 49 -7.33 -20.92 9.44
C LEU A 49 -6.69 -21.03 10.85
N GLY A 50 -6.59 -19.90 11.58
CA GLY A 50 -5.96 -19.84 12.88
C GLY A 50 -4.45 -19.56 12.87
N ASP A 51 -3.86 -19.33 11.69
CA ASP A 51 -2.42 -19.09 11.58
C ASP A 51 -2.07 -17.62 11.88
N PRO A 52 -0.89 -17.36 12.48
CA PRO A 52 -0.41 -16.02 12.74
C PRO A 52 -0.03 -15.31 11.43
N VAL A 53 -0.47 -14.05 11.29
CA VAL A 53 -0.22 -13.21 10.13
C VAL A 53 0.44 -11.91 10.57
N PRO A 54 1.74 -11.71 10.28
CA PRO A 54 2.39 -10.42 10.44
C PRO A 54 1.62 -9.35 9.65
N THR A 55 1.27 -8.27 10.34
CA THR A 55 0.40 -7.21 9.81
C THR A 55 0.95 -5.85 10.20
N ALA A 56 0.96 -4.90 9.26
CA ALA A 56 1.19 -3.49 9.53
C ALA A 56 0.12 -2.66 8.84
N ARG A 57 -0.16 -1.46 9.38
CA ARG A 57 -1.27 -0.66 8.89
C ARG A 57 -1.00 0.84 9.05
N PHE A 58 -1.77 1.64 8.33
CA PHE A 58 -1.90 3.08 8.50
C PHE A 58 -3.27 3.54 7.97
N MET A 59 -3.68 4.75 8.24
CA MET A 59 -5.01 5.25 7.84
C MET A 59 -5.03 5.79 6.40
N GLY A 60 -4.57 4.99 5.42
CA GLY A 60 -4.31 5.45 4.06
C GLY A 60 -5.48 6.11 3.36
N GLY A 61 -6.70 5.54 3.44
CA GLY A 61 -7.88 6.17 2.84
C GLY A 61 -8.26 7.48 3.55
N ARG A 62 -8.15 7.54 4.88
CA ARG A 62 -8.38 8.77 5.62
C ARG A 62 -7.31 9.83 5.28
N GLU A 63 -6.06 9.46 5.20
CA GLU A 63 -4.98 10.37 4.79
C GLU A 63 -5.20 10.91 3.38
N PHE A 64 -5.66 10.04 2.46
CA PHE A 64 -6.06 10.44 1.12
C PHE A 64 -7.18 11.51 1.16
N ASP A 65 -8.25 11.24 1.92
CA ASP A 65 -9.40 12.14 2.03
C ASP A 65 -9.03 13.49 2.64
N LEU A 66 -8.16 13.51 3.66
CA LEU A 66 -7.68 14.73 4.32
C LEU A 66 -6.91 15.65 3.36
N ILE A 67 -6.04 15.09 2.52
CA ILE A 67 -5.25 15.89 1.56
C ILE A 67 -6.11 16.27 0.35
N GLN A 68 -6.90 15.35 -0.19
CA GLN A 68 -7.79 15.64 -1.32
C GLN A 68 -8.89 16.63 -0.97
N ASN A 69 -9.40 16.58 0.27
CA ASN A 69 -10.41 17.51 0.80
C ASN A 69 -11.61 17.68 -0.15
N GLY A 70 -12.13 16.55 -0.67
CA GLY A 70 -13.26 16.52 -1.61
C GLY A 70 -12.94 16.95 -3.05
N ARG A 71 -11.71 17.33 -3.36
CA ARG A 71 -11.27 17.64 -4.73
C ARG A 71 -11.11 16.37 -5.54
N ILE A 72 -11.68 16.34 -6.74
CA ILE A 72 -11.44 15.27 -7.71
C ILE A 72 -10.50 15.83 -8.77
N TYR A 73 -9.32 15.25 -8.88
CA TYR A 73 -8.36 15.63 -9.88
C TYR A 73 -7.79 14.39 -10.58
N ALA A 74 -7.79 14.39 -11.91
CA ALA A 74 -7.12 13.37 -12.71
C ALA A 74 -5.73 13.90 -13.10
N PRO A 75 -4.64 13.40 -12.51
CA PRO A 75 -3.30 13.88 -12.80
C PRO A 75 -2.90 13.55 -14.23
N THR A 76 -2.06 14.40 -14.81
CA THR A 76 -1.51 14.24 -16.15
C THR A 76 -0.06 13.70 -16.08
N LYS A 77 0.45 13.21 -17.20
CA LYS A 77 1.88 12.84 -17.31
C LYS A 77 2.82 14.03 -17.03
N SER A 78 2.39 15.26 -17.35
CA SER A 78 3.17 16.47 -17.04
C SER A 78 3.24 16.74 -15.55
N ASP A 79 2.15 16.49 -14.80
CA ASP A 79 2.15 16.62 -13.35
C ASP A 79 3.12 15.62 -12.71
N GLU A 80 3.10 14.37 -13.19
CA GLU A 80 4.01 13.33 -12.72
C GLU A 80 5.48 13.70 -13.01
N GLN A 81 5.78 14.10 -14.24
CA GLN A 81 7.12 14.51 -14.61
C GLN A 81 7.62 15.66 -13.73
N SER A 82 6.77 16.66 -13.49
CA SER A 82 7.08 17.78 -12.60
C SER A 82 7.35 17.34 -11.15
N VAL A 83 6.58 16.38 -10.62
CA VAL A 83 6.78 15.80 -9.28
C VAL A 83 8.15 15.14 -9.17
N LEU A 84 8.52 14.34 -10.17
CA LEU A 84 9.80 13.65 -10.21
C LEU A 84 10.98 14.64 -10.33
N GLU A 85 10.89 15.61 -11.25
CA GLU A 85 11.95 16.62 -11.49
C GLU A 85 12.17 17.52 -10.28
N LYS A 86 11.11 17.94 -9.59
CA LYS A 86 11.18 18.78 -8.39
C LYS A 86 11.59 18.03 -7.13
N GLY A 87 11.53 16.69 -7.12
CA GLY A 87 11.60 15.93 -5.87
C GLY A 87 10.51 16.35 -4.90
N LEU A 88 9.28 16.54 -5.40
CA LEU A 88 8.14 16.96 -4.59
C LEU A 88 7.64 15.79 -3.74
N PHE A 89 7.95 15.83 -2.45
CA PHE A 89 7.54 14.82 -1.47
C PHE A 89 6.42 15.33 -0.58
N LEU A 90 5.46 14.43 -0.28
CA LEU A 90 4.65 14.50 0.92
C LEU A 90 5.30 13.62 1.97
N LEU A 91 5.65 14.18 3.11
CA LEU A 91 6.34 13.47 4.19
C LEU A 91 5.36 13.06 5.29
N PRO A 92 5.57 11.91 5.97
CA PRO A 92 4.68 11.43 7.02
C PRO A 92 4.83 12.25 8.33
N ALA A 93 3.84 12.25 9.20
CA ALA A 93 2.61 11.49 9.10
C ALA A 93 1.43 12.46 9.00
N ILE A 94 0.48 12.16 8.11
CA ILE A 94 -0.76 12.94 8.00
C ILE A 94 -1.65 12.62 9.22
N GLU A 95 -1.79 11.34 9.57
CA GLU A 95 -2.41 10.86 10.82
C GLU A 95 -1.30 10.46 11.81
N PRO A 96 -0.86 11.35 12.70
CA PRO A 96 0.32 11.13 13.53
C PRO A 96 0.12 10.09 14.64
N ALA A 97 -1.11 9.69 14.93
CA ALA A 97 -1.41 8.70 15.96
C ALA A 97 -1.29 7.25 15.49
N THR A 98 -1.11 7.03 14.18
CA THR A 98 -1.14 5.68 13.56
C THR A 98 -0.03 5.50 12.54
N GLY A 99 0.20 4.23 12.17
CA GLY A 99 1.10 3.90 11.07
C GLY A 99 2.57 3.82 11.43
N PRO A 100 3.44 3.68 10.42
CA PRO A 100 4.86 3.40 10.62
C PRO A 100 5.67 4.60 11.13
N PHE A 101 5.11 5.81 11.14
CA PHE A 101 5.80 7.06 11.49
C PHE A 101 5.03 7.87 12.54
N GLN A 102 4.57 7.19 13.61
CA GLN A 102 3.81 7.83 14.69
C GLN A 102 4.59 9.00 15.32
N GLY A 103 3.85 10.05 15.69
CA GLY A 103 4.41 11.25 16.35
C GLY A 103 5.09 12.22 15.40
N ARG A 104 5.22 11.94 14.12
CA ARG A 104 5.75 12.89 13.13
C ARG A 104 4.67 13.87 12.66
N VAL A 105 5.13 15.00 12.13
CA VAL A 105 4.26 16.03 11.55
C VAL A 105 4.44 16.00 10.04
N THR A 106 3.33 15.92 9.31
CA THR A 106 3.35 15.94 7.85
C THR A 106 3.90 17.25 7.30
N ALA A 107 4.66 17.17 6.22
CA ALA A 107 5.18 18.31 5.51
C ALA A 107 5.28 18.06 4.00
N TRP A 108 5.19 19.11 3.21
CA TRP A 108 5.54 19.11 1.80
C TRP A 108 6.97 19.59 1.62
N SER A 109 7.79 18.88 0.84
CA SER A 109 9.17 19.27 0.57
C SER A 109 9.29 20.55 -0.29
N VAL A 110 8.23 20.85 -1.08
CA VAL A 110 8.16 22.02 -1.96
C VAL A 110 6.88 22.82 -1.68
N ALA A 111 7.01 24.11 -1.43
CA ALA A 111 5.89 24.99 -1.08
C ALA A 111 4.94 25.23 -2.26
N GLN A 112 5.49 25.54 -3.44
CA GLN A 112 4.70 25.82 -4.66
C GLN A 112 4.46 24.55 -5.46
N ARG A 113 3.20 24.16 -5.55
CA ARG A 113 2.76 22.96 -6.27
C ARG A 113 1.34 23.14 -6.80
N SER A 114 1.04 22.52 -7.93
CA SER A 114 -0.30 22.48 -8.52
C SER A 114 -1.16 21.40 -7.87
N ALA A 115 -2.48 21.43 -8.10
CA ALA A 115 -3.39 20.39 -7.63
C ALA A 115 -3.08 19.02 -8.27
N GLY A 116 -2.58 19.00 -9.52
CA GLY A 116 -2.15 17.78 -10.19
C GLY A 116 -0.91 17.18 -9.55
N GLU A 117 0.08 18.02 -9.26
CA GLU A 117 1.29 17.61 -8.55
C GLU A 117 0.97 17.10 -7.13
N GLU A 118 0.06 17.75 -6.40
CA GLU A 118 -0.42 17.25 -5.10
C GLU A 118 -1.05 15.86 -5.21
N SER A 119 -1.88 15.61 -6.23
CA SER A 119 -2.54 14.33 -6.44
C SER A 119 -1.55 13.19 -6.74
N VAL A 120 -0.54 13.46 -7.59
CA VAL A 120 0.54 12.51 -7.88
C VAL A 120 1.36 12.23 -6.63
N ALA A 121 1.88 13.26 -5.97
CA ALA A 121 2.75 13.11 -4.80
C ALA A 121 2.02 12.42 -3.63
N LEU A 122 0.71 12.65 -3.46
CA LEU A 122 -0.13 11.93 -2.50
C LEU A 122 -0.21 10.44 -2.86
N SER A 123 -0.46 10.09 -4.12
CA SER A 123 -0.53 8.70 -4.56
C SER A 123 0.81 7.98 -4.36
N PHE A 124 1.92 8.65 -4.67
CA PHE A 124 3.26 8.13 -4.41
C PHE A 124 3.54 7.95 -2.92
N TYR A 125 3.16 8.93 -2.08
CA TYR A 125 3.26 8.83 -0.63
C TYR A 125 2.53 7.60 -0.09
N LEU A 126 1.29 7.36 -0.51
CA LEU A 126 0.50 6.21 -0.06
C LEU A 126 1.16 4.88 -0.46
N ALA A 127 1.75 4.81 -1.66
CA ALA A 127 2.51 3.64 -2.10
C ALA A 127 3.79 3.42 -1.27
N LEU A 128 4.51 4.50 -0.94
CA LEU A 128 5.71 4.46 -0.10
C LEU A 128 5.41 4.08 1.35
N MET A 129 4.30 4.58 1.91
CA MET A 129 3.78 4.15 3.21
C MET A 129 3.41 2.67 3.19
N THR A 130 2.75 2.21 2.12
CA THR A 130 2.41 0.79 1.93
C THR A 130 3.68 -0.07 1.84
N ARG A 131 4.68 0.35 1.06
CA ARG A 131 5.96 -0.37 0.98
C ARG A 131 6.66 -0.43 2.33
N THR A 132 6.64 0.65 3.10
CA THR A 132 7.16 0.68 4.46
C THR A 132 6.46 -0.33 5.37
N CYS A 133 5.13 -0.43 5.30
CA CYS A 133 4.36 -1.42 6.04
C CYS A 133 4.75 -2.86 5.64
N LEU A 134 4.91 -3.13 4.33
CA LEU A 134 5.34 -4.43 3.83
C LEU A 134 6.75 -4.79 4.30
N ASP A 135 7.67 -3.83 4.33
CA ASP A 135 9.03 -4.03 4.84
C ASP A 135 9.04 -4.37 6.34
N LEU A 136 8.22 -3.68 7.14
CA LEU A 136 8.10 -3.92 8.59
C LEU A 136 7.61 -5.32 8.96
N ILE A 137 6.85 -5.96 8.09
CA ILE A 137 6.30 -7.31 8.33
C ILE A 137 7.06 -8.41 7.60
N GLY A 138 8.17 -8.08 6.95
CA GLY A 138 9.00 -9.05 6.23
C GLY A 138 8.32 -9.65 5.02
N ALA A 139 7.51 -8.88 4.30
CA ALA A 139 6.78 -9.32 3.11
C ALA A 139 7.72 -9.92 2.06
N ARG A 140 7.30 -11.03 1.45
CA ARG A 140 7.96 -11.77 0.37
C ARG A 140 6.94 -12.20 -0.66
N GLY A 141 7.40 -12.48 -1.87
CA GLY A 141 6.54 -12.85 -2.99
C GLY A 141 5.73 -11.67 -3.53
N PRO A 142 4.80 -11.94 -4.43
CA PRO A 142 3.98 -10.89 -5.05
C PRO A 142 3.10 -10.19 -4.02
N VAL A 143 2.82 -8.91 -4.29
CA VAL A 143 1.92 -8.08 -3.50
C VAL A 143 0.57 -8.00 -4.22
N ILE A 144 -0.51 -8.38 -3.55
CA ILE A 144 -1.87 -8.29 -4.05
C ILE A 144 -2.54 -7.05 -3.45
N VAL A 145 -2.95 -6.12 -4.28
CA VAL A 145 -3.67 -4.90 -3.85
C VAL A 145 -5.16 -5.06 -4.08
N GLU A 146 -5.95 -4.79 -3.06
CA GLU A 146 -7.42 -4.77 -3.10
C GLU A 146 -7.99 -3.49 -2.50
N GLY A 147 -9.26 -3.23 -2.81
CA GLY A 147 -9.96 -2.04 -2.40
C GLY A 147 -9.71 -0.83 -3.32
N PRO A 148 -10.05 0.40 -2.89
CA PRO A 148 -10.00 1.59 -3.73
C PRO A 148 -8.64 1.88 -4.38
N PHE A 149 -7.53 1.59 -3.69
CA PHE A 149 -6.20 1.86 -4.25
C PHE A 149 -5.82 0.93 -5.41
N ALA A 150 -6.53 -0.18 -5.60
CA ALA A 150 -6.38 -1.01 -6.79
C ALA A 150 -6.81 -0.29 -8.10
N ASN A 151 -7.48 0.87 -8.00
CA ASN A 151 -7.87 1.72 -9.13
C ASN A 151 -7.05 3.02 -9.22
N ASN A 152 -6.07 3.23 -8.35
CA ASN A 152 -5.20 4.40 -8.39
C ASN A 152 -3.92 4.04 -9.17
N ASN A 153 -3.84 4.51 -10.41
CA ASN A 153 -2.77 4.14 -11.32
C ASN A 153 -1.39 4.62 -10.85
N GLU A 154 -1.28 5.84 -10.34
CA GLU A 154 -0.04 6.42 -9.83
C GLU A 154 0.46 5.63 -8.59
N TYR A 155 -0.46 5.26 -7.70
CA TYR A 155 -0.17 4.40 -6.56
C TYR A 155 0.35 3.03 -7.00
N LEU A 156 -0.34 2.37 -7.96
CA LEU A 156 0.03 1.04 -8.44
C LEU A 156 1.40 1.06 -9.14
N ARG A 157 1.68 2.07 -9.95
CA ARG A 157 2.97 2.22 -10.63
C ARG A 157 4.11 2.39 -9.65
N MET A 158 3.96 3.31 -8.67
CA MET A 158 4.96 3.52 -7.63
C MET A 158 5.16 2.25 -6.78
N LEU A 159 4.10 1.60 -6.34
CA LEU A 159 4.22 0.37 -5.55
C LEU A 159 4.83 -0.77 -6.36
N SER A 160 4.51 -0.88 -7.64
CA SER A 160 5.07 -1.87 -8.56
C SER A 160 6.58 -1.68 -8.73
N ALA A 161 7.04 -0.44 -8.95
CA ALA A 161 8.46 -0.11 -9.07
C ALA A 161 9.27 -0.48 -7.80
N LEU A 162 8.60 -0.56 -6.64
CA LEU A 162 9.18 -0.93 -5.35
C LEU A 162 8.93 -2.41 -4.96
N SER A 163 8.27 -3.20 -5.81
CA SER A 163 7.88 -4.58 -5.54
C SER A 163 8.46 -5.53 -6.59
N PRO A 164 9.75 -5.87 -6.51
CA PRO A 164 10.45 -6.62 -7.56
C PRO A 164 9.92 -8.05 -7.75
N GLU A 165 9.23 -8.61 -6.74
CA GLU A 165 8.63 -9.94 -6.81
C GLU A 165 7.23 -9.93 -7.46
N GLY A 166 6.75 -8.76 -7.91
CA GLY A 166 5.52 -8.59 -8.68
C GLY A 166 4.39 -7.92 -7.92
N LEU A 167 3.47 -7.34 -8.68
CA LEU A 167 2.25 -6.72 -8.18
C LEU A 167 1.04 -7.35 -8.88
N LEU A 168 0.01 -7.60 -8.10
CA LEU A 168 -1.28 -8.12 -8.56
C LEU A 168 -2.38 -7.17 -8.08
N THR A 169 -3.44 -7.02 -8.84
CA THR A 169 -4.65 -6.33 -8.41
C THR A 169 -5.80 -7.31 -8.25
N SER A 170 -6.56 -7.20 -7.17
CA SER A 170 -7.74 -8.03 -6.98
C SER A 170 -8.82 -7.68 -8.01
N VAL A 171 -9.49 -8.70 -8.55
CA VAL A 171 -10.65 -8.54 -9.43
C VAL A 171 -11.91 -8.12 -8.67
N SER A 172 -11.88 -8.16 -7.35
CA SER A 172 -13.01 -7.86 -6.48
C SER A 172 -12.77 -6.60 -5.65
N HIS A 173 -13.77 -5.70 -5.66
CA HIS A 173 -13.81 -4.54 -4.78
C HIS A 173 -14.33 -4.85 -3.36
N THR A 174 -14.82 -6.07 -3.12
CA THR A 174 -15.49 -6.51 -1.88
C THR A 174 -14.82 -7.73 -1.26
N GLY A 175 -13.48 -7.77 -1.28
CA GLY A 175 -12.68 -8.91 -0.80
C GLY A 175 -13.08 -9.40 0.60
N THR A 176 -13.36 -8.49 1.53
CA THR A 176 -13.81 -8.84 2.89
C THR A 176 -15.15 -9.58 2.88
N SER A 177 -16.14 -9.11 2.09
CA SER A 177 -17.47 -9.75 1.99
C SER A 177 -17.39 -11.10 1.30
N ILE A 178 -16.59 -11.22 0.24
CA ILE A 178 -16.35 -12.48 -0.45
C ILE A 178 -15.66 -13.49 0.48
N GLY A 179 -14.61 -13.05 1.17
CA GLY A 179 -13.92 -13.90 2.13
C GLY A 179 -14.83 -14.39 3.25
N ALA A 180 -15.69 -13.52 3.79
CA ALA A 180 -16.67 -13.90 4.80
C ALA A 180 -17.70 -14.92 4.25
N ALA A 181 -18.19 -14.73 3.02
CA ALA A 181 -19.11 -15.66 2.37
C ALA A 181 -18.46 -17.02 2.12
N LEU A 182 -17.19 -17.05 1.67
CA LEU A 182 -16.46 -18.29 1.43
C LEU A 182 -16.27 -19.13 2.72
N LEU A 183 -16.15 -18.50 3.88
CA LEU A 183 -16.07 -19.22 5.17
C LEU A 183 -17.34 -19.99 5.51
N CYS A 184 -18.47 -19.65 4.91
CA CYS A 184 -19.76 -20.34 5.10
C CYS A 184 -20.00 -21.46 4.07
N LEU A 185 -19.15 -21.61 3.06
CA LEU A 185 -19.33 -22.60 1.99
C LEU A 185 -18.53 -23.87 2.30
N THR A 186 -19.15 -25.03 2.05
CA THR A 186 -18.51 -26.35 2.20
C THR A 186 -17.67 -26.77 1.00
N GLN A 187 -17.87 -26.14 -0.16
CA GLN A 187 -17.10 -26.37 -1.38
C GLN A 187 -16.70 -25.02 -2.00
N HIS A 188 -15.41 -24.87 -2.31
CA HIS A 188 -14.86 -23.67 -2.94
C HIS A 188 -14.58 -23.95 -4.42
N LYS A 189 -15.24 -23.21 -5.33
CA LYS A 189 -14.77 -23.11 -6.71
C LYS A 189 -13.59 -22.11 -6.72
N GLN A 190 -12.44 -22.59 -7.17
CA GLN A 190 -11.26 -21.76 -7.34
C GLN A 190 -11.53 -20.77 -8.48
N ALA A 191 -11.79 -19.51 -8.15
CA ALA A 191 -11.88 -18.42 -9.11
C ALA A 191 -10.57 -17.60 -9.04
N ALA A 192 -10.15 -17.07 -10.18
CA ALA A 192 -9.03 -16.12 -10.19
C ALA A 192 -9.38 -14.92 -9.30
N THR A 193 -8.60 -14.69 -8.26
CA THR A 193 -8.85 -13.64 -7.28
C THR A 193 -8.01 -12.39 -7.55
N ALA A 194 -6.99 -12.50 -8.39
CA ALA A 194 -6.09 -11.40 -8.70
C ALA A 194 -5.57 -11.50 -10.14
N LEU A 195 -5.29 -10.34 -10.75
CA LEU A 195 -4.70 -10.20 -12.08
C LEU A 195 -3.29 -9.61 -11.94
N ASN A 196 -2.37 -10.07 -12.79
CA ASN A 196 -1.04 -9.48 -12.88
C ASN A 196 -1.15 -8.00 -13.29
N TYR A 197 -0.54 -7.13 -12.51
CA TYR A 197 -0.26 -5.77 -12.92
C TYR A 197 1.03 -5.77 -13.73
N ALA A 198 0.98 -5.25 -14.96
CA ALA A 198 2.16 -5.19 -15.82
C ALA A 198 3.22 -4.29 -15.18
N CYS A 199 4.21 -4.90 -14.56
CA CYS A 199 5.33 -4.20 -13.97
C CYS A 199 6.22 -3.68 -15.08
N GLN A 200 6.47 -2.38 -15.12
CA GLN A 200 7.49 -1.78 -15.95
C GLN A 200 8.70 -1.46 -15.06
N ASP A 201 9.89 -1.64 -15.61
CA ASP A 201 11.09 -1.13 -14.95
C ASP A 201 11.07 0.39 -15.04
N GLU A 202 10.87 1.06 -13.91
CA GLU A 202 10.75 2.50 -13.79
C GLU A 202 11.82 3.08 -12.86
N PRO A 203 13.07 3.24 -13.33
CA PRO A 203 14.19 3.71 -12.52
C PRO A 203 13.93 5.06 -11.86
N ALA A 204 13.17 5.95 -12.52
CA ALA A 204 12.81 7.26 -11.97
C ALA A 204 11.94 7.15 -10.71
N LEU A 205 10.97 6.23 -10.68
CA LEU A 205 10.14 5.97 -9.51
C LEU A 205 10.94 5.30 -8.39
N GLN A 206 11.85 4.40 -8.74
CA GLN A 206 12.75 3.77 -7.76
C GLN A 206 13.67 4.81 -7.10
N ALA A 207 14.25 5.71 -7.90
CA ALA A 207 15.08 6.82 -7.41
C ALA A 207 14.28 7.79 -6.52
N TYR A 208 13.06 8.14 -6.94
CA TYR A 208 12.14 8.96 -6.14
C TYR A 208 11.84 8.28 -4.79
N GLY A 209 11.52 6.99 -4.78
CA GLY A 209 11.26 6.25 -3.56
C GLY A 209 12.47 6.17 -2.63
N ALA A 210 13.70 6.04 -3.16
CA ALA A 210 14.92 6.09 -2.39
C ALA A 210 15.17 7.47 -1.77
N ALA A 211 14.97 8.53 -2.55
CA ALA A 211 15.12 9.92 -2.08
C ALA A 211 14.08 10.25 -0.99
N TRP A 212 12.81 9.84 -1.16
CA TRP A 212 11.78 10.00 -0.14
C TRP A 212 12.16 9.33 1.18
N ARG A 213 12.66 8.07 1.14
CA ARG A 213 13.13 7.38 2.35
C ARG A 213 14.25 8.15 3.04
N GLY A 214 15.23 8.63 2.29
CA GLY A 214 16.31 9.46 2.83
C GLY A 214 15.79 10.74 3.50
N ALA A 215 14.81 11.43 2.89
CA ALA A 215 14.17 12.62 3.45
C ALA A 215 13.42 12.30 4.76
N VAL A 216 12.70 11.20 4.81
CA VAL A 216 12.02 10.75 6.03
C VAL A 216 13.01 10.37 7.14
N GLU A 217 14.13 9.72 6.83
CA GLU A 217 15.15 9.32 7.82
C GLU A 217 15.92 10.54 8.37
N SER A 218 16.19 11.54 7.54
CA SER A 218 16.88 12.76 7.95
C SER A 218 16.02 13.71 8.79
N GLY A 219 14.72 13.48 8.85
CA GLY A 219 13.80 14.29 9.65
C GLY A 219 13.51 15.66 9.03
N LEU A 220 13.60 15.75 7.70
CA LEU A 220 13.15 16.93 6.94
C LEU A 220 11.68 17.19 7.16
#